data_a209abbd47c11740a18ac05d210a7241
#
_entry.id   a209abbd47c11740a18ac05d210a7241
#
_cell.length_a   1.000
_cell.length_b   1.000
_cell.length_c   1.000
_cell.angle_alpha   90.00
_cell.angle_beta   90.00
_cell.angle_gamma   90.00
#
_symmetry.space_group_name_H-M   'P 1'
#
loop_
_entity.id
_entity.type
_entity.pdbx_description
1 polymer ?
#
loop_
_entity_poly.entity_id
_entity_poly.type
_entity_poly.pdbx_seq_one_letter_code
_entity_poly.pdbx_strand_id
1 'polypeptide(L)'
;MAKRNGSPERRKHKRLKVKEGSIAISIPDSKKLGQIKDISKGGLAFQYLGSVEQAKNSVEVEILSIADDFYLRKLPVRTVLDVEINNPVSLSLLPKRQLSMQFGKLNHYQKELLNHFLQRYTHR
;
A
#
# COMPACT_ATOMS: atom_id res chain seq x y z
N MET A 1 -5.61 15.57 29.44
CA MET A 1 -5.66 15.47 28.60
C MET A 1 -5.66 15.30 27.67
N ALA A 2 -5.51 15.45 27.80
CA ALA A 2 -5.47 15.26 26.84
C ALA A 2 -5.38 15.01 26.10
N LYS A 3 -5.41 15.09 25.85
CA LYS A 3 -5.32 14.79 24.92
C LYS A 3 -5.09 14.87 24.08
N ARG A 4 -4.95 14.95 24.08
CA ARG A 4 -4.69 14.99 23.17
C ARG A 4 -4.73 14.90 22.27
N ASN A 5 -4.78 15.07 22.20
CA ASN A 5 -4.90 15.04 21.31
C ASN A 5 -4.63 15.02 20.43
N GLY A 6 -4.84 15.16 20.91
CA GLY A 6 -4.49 15.76 19.68
C GLY A 6 -3.36 15.15 18.90
N SER A 7 -2.95 14.01 19.24
CA SER A 7 -1.94 13.32 18.45
C SER A 7 -2.39 13.16 17.02
N PRO A 8 -1.55 13.53 16.02
CA PRO A 8 -1.88 13.27 14.62
C PRO A 8 -1.87 11.79 14.27
N GLU A 9 -1.25 10.95 15.08
CA GLU A 9 -1.14 9.53 14.79
C GLU A 9 -2.34 8.78 15.33
N ARG A 10 -3.28 8.48 14.45
CA ARG A 10 -4.46 7.69 14.79
C ARG A 10 -4.28 6.23 14.49
N ARG A 11 -3.22 5.88 13.78
CA ARG A 11 -3.01 4.52 13.35
C ARG A 11 -2.50 3.69 14.51
N LYS A 12 -3.00 2.48 14.58
CA LYS A 12 -2.53 1.51 15.55
C LYS A 12 -1.07 1.14 15.31
N HIS A 13 -0.63 1.23 14.07
CA HIS A 13 0.72 0.87 13.67
C HIS A 13 1.38 2.01 12.92
N LYS A 14 2.65 2.24 13.22
CA LYS A 14 3.42 3.28 12.54
C LYS A 14 3.68 2.90 11.10
N ARG A 15 3.47 3.85 10.18
CA ARG A 15 3.78 3.67 8.78
C ARG A 15 5.23 4.01 8.49
N LEU A 16 5.85 3.16 7.68
CA LEU A 16 7.26 3.29 7.30
C LEU A 16 7.37 3.53 5.81
N LYS A 17 8.30 4.39 5.42
CA LYS A 17 8.58 4.63 4.00
C LYS A 17 9.24 3.41 3.41
N VAL A 18 8.84 3.05 2.19
CA VAL A 18 9.32 1.86 1.51
C VAL A 18 10.45 2.23 0.55
N LYS A 19 11.49 1.41 0.55
CA LYS A 19 12.61 1.57 -0.38
C LYS A 19 12.14 1.32 -1.81
N GLU A 20 12.83 1.92 -2.77
CA GLU A 20 12.51 1.75 -4.18
C GLU A 20 12.61 0.28 -4.60
N GLY A 21 11.82 -0.11 -5.58
CA GLY A 21 11.83 -1.45 -6.13
C GLY A 21 10.78 -2.38 -5.57
N SER A 22 9.94 -1.89 -4.66
CA SER A 22 8.84 -2.68 -4.09
C SER A 22 7.53 -2.19 -4.67
N ILE A 23 6.76 -3.11 -5.23
CA ILE A 23 5.49 -2.78 -5.88
C ILE A 23 4.35 -3.57 -5.26
N ALA A 24 3.15 -3.02 -5.38
CA ALA A 24 1.92 -3.68 -4.99
C ALA A 24 1.04 -3.88 -6.21
N ILE A 25 0.33 -4.99 -6.23
CA ILE A 25 -0.63 -5.32 -7.28
C ILE A 25 -1.95 -5.63 -6.61
N SER A 26 -2.99 -4.89 -6.98
CA SER A 26 -4.32 -5.08 -6.44
C SER A 26 -5.03 -6.24 -7.16
N ILE A 27 -5.78 -7.02 -6.40
CA ILE A 27 -6.58 -8.13 -6.91
C ILE A 27 -8.06 -7.83 -6.57
N PRO A 28 -8.99 -8.02 -7.47
CA PRO A 28 -8.89 -8.70 -8.76
C PRO A 28 -8.42 -7.83 -9.91
N ASP A 29 -8.28 -6.54 -9.69
CA ASP A 29 -7.93 -5.62 -10.77
C ASP A 29 -6.42 -5.35 -10.79
N SER A 30 -5.68 -6.15 -11.54
CA SER A 30 -4.23 -6.02 -11.65
C SER A 30 -3.79 -4.74 -12.35
N LYS A 31 -4.72 -3.94 -12.87
CA LYS A 31 -4.39 -2.63 -13.44
C LYS A 31 -3.98 -1.64 -12.36
N LYS A 32 -4.39 -1.85 -11.13
CA LYS A 32 -3.91 -1.05 -10.01
C LYS A 32 -2.61 -1.66 -9.52
N LEU A 33 -1.55 -1.23 -10.14
CA LEU A 33 -0.20 -1.72 -9.89
C LEU A 33 0.73 -0.53 -9.77
N GLY A 34 1.56 -0.50 -8.74
CA GLY A 34 2.49 0.61 -8.61
C GLY A 34 3.39 0.48 -7.40
N GLN A 35 4.24 1.47 -7.27
CA GLN A 35 5.23 1.50 -6.21
C GLN A 35 4.59 1.77 -4.85
N ILE A 36 4.98 0.97 -3.88
CA ILE A 36 4.52 1.15 -2.51
C ILE A 36 5.18 2.39 -1.93
N LYS A 37 4.38 3.27 -1.34
CA LYS A 37 4.86 4.50 -0.72
C LYS A 37 5.15 4.29 0.75
N ASP A 38 4.21 3.71 1.47
CA ASP A 38 4.41 3.40 2.87
C ASP A 38 3.66 2.13 3.23
N ILE A 39 4.08 1.52 4.33
CA ILE A 39 3.53 0.26 4.79
C ILE A 39 3.68 0.16 6.29
N SER A 40 2.75 -0.57 6.92
CA SER A 40 2.80 -0.88 8.33
C SER A 40 2.27 -2.29 8.54
N LYS A 41 2.20 -2.72 9.80
CA LYS A 41 1.57 -4.00 10.12
C LYS A 41 0.07 -4.00 9.82
N GLY A 42 -0.53 -2.82 9.70
CA GLY A 42 -1.98 -2.69 9.52
C GLY A 42 -2.43 -2.41 8.10
N GLY A 43 -1.53 -2.01 7.21
CA GLY A 43 -1.92 -1.69 5.84
C GLY A 43 -0.81 -1.07 5.03
N LEU A 44 -1.14 -0.66 3.81
CA LEU A 44 -0.17 -0.04 2.93
C LEU A 44 -0.82 0.99 2.03
N ALA A 45 0.00 1.84 1.41
CA ALA A 45 -0.42 2.77 0.38
C ALA A 45 0.52 2.67 -0.80
N PHE A 46 -0.03 2.68 -2.01
CA PHE A 46 0.77 2.71 -3.21
C PHE A 46 0.12 3.62 -4.25
N GLN A 47 0.91 4.01 -5.24
CA GLN A 47 0.45 4.90 -6.30
C GLN A 47 0.37 4.13 -7.61
N TYR A 48 -0.67 4.39 -8.38
CA TYR A 48 -0.88 3.75 -9.66
C TYR A 48 -1.46 4.76 -10.65
N LEU A 49 -1.41 4.42 -11.94
CA LEU A 49 -2.03 5.22 -12.99
C LEU A 49 -3.37 4.61 -13.35
N GLY A 50 -4.41 5.42 -13.39
CA GLY A 50 -5.72 4.91 -13.71
C GLY A 50 -6.81 5.96 -13.62
N SER A 51 -8.02 5.56 -13.95
CA SER A 51 -9.19 6.44 -13.92
C SER A 51 -10.22 5.93 -12.93
N VAL A 52 -11.17 6.80 -12.61
CA VAL A 52 -12.24 6.48 -11.66
C VAL A 52 -13.07 5.27 -12.13
N GLU A 53 -13.25 5.13 -13.44
CA GLU A 53 -14.05 4.03 -13.98
C GLU A 53 -13.44 2.66 -13.74
N GLN A 54 -12.18 2.63 -13.40
CA GLN A 54 -11.47 1.39 -13.09
C GLN A 54 -11.41 1.11 -11.60
N ALA A 55 -12.10 1.91 -10.80
CA ALA A 55 -11.98 1.86 -9.35
C ALA A 55 -12.89 0.79 -8.75
N LYS A 56 -12.55 -0.46 -8.95
CA LYS A 56 -13.17 -1.54 -8.19
C LYS A 56 -12.42 -1.71 -6.88
N ASN A 57 -13.16 -2.02 -5.83
CA ASN A 57 -12.53 -2.24 -4.54
C ASN A 57 -11.63 -3.47 -4.61
N SER A 58 -10.43 -3.32 -4.07
CA SER A 58 -9.49 -4.41 -3.96
C SER A 58 -9.92 -5.33 -2.82
N VAL A 59 -9.73 -6.62 -2.99
CA VAL A 59 -10.00 -7.61 -1.94
C VAL A 59 -8.72 -8.26 -1.47
N GLU A 60 -7.71 -8.29 -2.31
CA GLU A 60 -6.38 -8.81 -1.98
C GLU A 60 -5.31 -7.93 -2.60
N VAL A 61 -4.12 -7.98 -2.06
CA VAL A 61 -2.96 -7.31 -2.63
C VAL A 61 -1.77 -8.26 -2.58
N GLU A 62 -0.91 -8.14 -3.59
CA GLU A 62 0.36 -8.85 -3.63
C GLU A 62 1.49 -7.84 -3.58
N ILE A 63 2.56 -8.18 -2.88
CA ILE A 63 3.73 -7.32 -2.71
C ILE A 63 4.94 -8.03 -3.31
N LEU A 64 5.66 -7.31 -4.17
CA LEU A 64 6.86 -7.84 -4.81
C LEU A 64 8.03 -6.89 -4.58
N SER A 65 9.20 -7.47 -4.33
CA SER A 65 10.46 -6.73 -4.43
C SER A 65 11.27 -7.39 -5.53
N ILE A 66 11.37 -6.70 -6.66
CA ILE A 66 11.91 -7.30 -7.88
C ILE A 66 13.39 -7.65 -7.70
N ALA A 67 14.14 -6.77 -7.03
CA ALA A 67 15.59 -6.96 -6.88
C ALA A 67 15.95 -8.21 -6.07
N ASP A 68 15.11 -8.57 -5.11
CA ASP A 68 15.44 -9.64 -4.16
C ASP A 68 14.54 -10.86 -4.30
N ASP A 69 13.73 -10.90 -5.34
CA ASP A 69 12.86 -12.05 -5.58
C ASP A 69 11.86 -12.29 -4.45
N PHE A 70 11.50 -11.24 -3.72
CA PHE A 70 10.54 -11.33 -2.64
C PHE A 70 9.12 -11.28 -3.20
N TYR A 71 8.26 -12.16 -2.71
CA TYR A 71 6.88 -12.21 -3.18
C TYR A 71 5.95 -12.62 -2.04
N LEU A 72 5.04 -11.72 -1.68
CA LEU A 72 4.06 -11.95 -0.63
C LEU A 72 2.67 -11.89 -1.25
N ARG A 73 1.96 -13.01 -1.22
CA ARG A 73 0.72 -13.20 -1.97
C ARG A 73 -0.51 -13.16 -1.08
N LYS A 74 -1.62 -12.80 -1.70
CA LYS A 74 -2.97 -12.99 -1.16
C LYS A 74 -3.19 -12.33 0.19
N LEU A 75 -2.61 -11.14 0.38
CA LEU A 75 -2.89 -10.37 1.58
C LEU A 75 -4.32 -9.85 1.49
N PRO A 76 -5.20 -10.24 2.40
CA PRO A 76 -6.56 -9.69 2.38
C PRO A 76 -6.53 -8.21 2.73
N VAL A 77 -7.29 -7.41 1.97
CA VAL A 77 -7.30 -5.97 2.17
C VAL A 77 -8.70 -5.41 2.03
N ARG A 78 -8.87 -4.23 2.61
CA ARG A 78 -10.03 -3.39 2.42
C ARG A 78 -9.54 -2.02 1.96
N THR A 79 -10.13 -1.49 0.90
CA THR A 79 -9.80 -0.15 0.43
C THR A 79 -10.29 0.87 1.45
N VAL A 80 -9.39 1.72 1.90
CA VAL A 80 -9.72 2.83 2.80
C VAL A 80 -9.90 4.11 2.01
N LEU A 81 -9.03 4.34 1.03
CA LEU A 81 -9.02 5.56 0.26
C LEU A 81 -8.44 5.29 -1.12
N ASP A 82 -9.07 5.85 -2.16
CA ASP A 82 -8.56 5.80 -3.53
C ASP A 82 -8.80 7.18 -4.11
N VAL A 83 -7.75 8.00 -4.18
CA VAL A 83 -7.87 9.40 -4.56
C VAL A 83 -6.87 9.76 -5.64
N GLU A 84 -7.28 10.71 -6.49
CA GLU A 84 -6.39 11.25 -7.49
C GLU A 84 -5.38 12.19 -6.82
N ILE A 85 -4.12 12.06 -7.22
CA ILE A 85 -3.07 12.94 -6.76
C ILE A 85 -2.91 14.05 -7.78
N ASN A 86 -3.08 15.29 -7.34
CA ASN A 86 -2.91 16.44 -8.20
C ASN A 86 -1.45 16.60 -8.59
N ASN A 87 -1.18 16.50 -9.90
CA ASN A 87 0.16 16.67 -10.43
C ASN A 87 0.08 17.53 -11.69
N PRO A 88 0.14 18.86 -11.55
CA PRO A 88 -0.08 19.77 -12.68
C PRO A 88 0.98 19.69 -13.76
N VAL A 89 2.14 19.09 -13.47
CA VAL A 89 3.20 18.95 -14.47
C VAL A 89 3.24 17.57 -15.09
N SER A 90 2.29 16.70 -14.76
CA SER A 90 2.24 15.36 -15.34
C SER A 90 1.87 15.40 -16.80
N LEU A 91 2.63 14.69 -17.62
CA LEU A 91 2.34 14.52 -19.04
C LEU A 91 1.63 13.19 -19.31
N SER A 92 1.31 12.44 -18.24
CA SER A 92 0.61 11.18 -18.38
C SER A 92 -0.84 11.39 -18.82
N LEU A 93 -1.31 10.54 -19.73
CA LEU A 93 -2.71 10.56 -20.15
C LEU A 93 -3.63 10.01 -19.07
N LEU A 94 -3.10 9.25 -18.14
CA LEU A 94 -3.88 8.70 -17.02
C LEU A 94 -3.53 9.45 -15.75
N PRO A 95 -4.53 9.78 -14.94
CA PRO A 95 -4.26 10.43 -13.67
C PRO A 95 -3.49 9.49 -12.73
N LYS A 96 -2.67 10.10 -11.89
CA LYS A 96 -1.97 9.39 -10.84
C LYS A 96 -2.91 9.31 -9.64
N ARG A 97 -3.05 8.13 -9.07
CA ARG A 97 -3.93 7.90 -7.93
C ARG A 97 -3.15 7.24 -6.80
N GLN A 98 -3.61 7.46 -5.58
CA GLN A 98 -3.07 6.79 -4.41
C GLN A 98 -4.16 5.91 -3.81
N LEU A 99 -3.82 4.64 -3.62
CA LEU A 99 -4.69 3.65 -3.02
C LEU A 99 -4.15 3.29 -1.65
N SER A 100 -4.96 3.53 -0.63
CA SER A 100 -4.63 3.17 0.75
C SER A 100 -5.52 2.02 1.19
N MET A 101 -4.92 1.00 1.77
CA MET A 101 -5.62 -0.23 2.12
C MET A 101 -5.27 -0.66 3.53
N GLN A 102 -6.23 -1.28 4.19
CA GLN A 102 -6.06 -1.89 5.49
C GLN A 102 -6.05 -3.40 5.32
N PHE A 103 -5.08 -4.08 5.95
CA PHE A 103 -5.03 -5.54 5.90
C PHE A 103 -6.17 -6.13 6.71
N GLY A 104 -6.72 -7.23 6.19
CA GLY A 104 -7.62 -8.07 6.96
C GLY A 104 -6.83 -9.02 7.86
N LYS A 105 -7.43 -10.14 8.21
CA LYS A 105 -6.78 -11.12 9.08
C LYS A 105 -5.70 -11.88 8.29
N LEU A 106 -4.47 -11.75 8.74
CA LEU A 106 -3.33 -12.45 8.13
C LEU A 106 -3.08 -13.76 8.86
N ASN A 107 -2.68 -14.80 8.11
CA ASN A 107 -2.23 -16.03 8.73
C ASN A 107 -0.80 -15.86 9.24
N HIS A 108 -0.31 -16.87 9.95
CA HIS A 108 1.01 -16.80 10.58
C HIS A 108 2.13 -16.59 9.56
N TYR A 109 2.06 -17.29 8.45
CA TYR A 109 3.06 -17.19 7.38
C TYR A 109 3.09 -15.79 6.79
N GLN A 110 1.92 -15.22 6.53
CA GLN A 110 1.82 -13.86 6.00
C GLN A 110 2.38 -12.84 6.98
N LYS A 111 2.09 -13.01 8.28
CA LYS A 111 2.61 -12.11 9.30
C LYS A 111 4.14 -12.14 9.36
N GLU A 112 4.72 -13.33 9.25
CA GLU A 112 6.17 -13.46 9.26
C GLU A 112 6.82 -12.82 8.04
N LEU A 113 6.26 -13.05 6.85
CA LEU A 113 6.77 -12.42 5.65
C LEU A 113 6.60 -10.91 5.66
N LEU A 114 5.47 -10.43 6.18
CA LEU A 114 5.26 -8.99 6.32
C LEU A 114 6.27 -8.37 7.28
N ASN A 115 6.53 -9.01 8.41
CA ASN A 115 7.55 -8.53 9.35
C ASN A 115 8.93 -8.48 8.70
N HIS A 116 9.26 -9.51 7.91
CA HIS A 116 10.52 -9.53 7.17
C HIS A 116 10.60 -8.35 6.20
N PHE A 117 9.51 -8.09 5.47
CA PHE A 117 9.45 -6.97 4.55
C PHE A 117 9.64 -5.63 5.27
N LEU A 118 8.98 -5.46 6.40
CA LEU A 118 9.08 -4.22 7.17
C LEU A 118 10.51 -3.96 7.66
N GLN A 119 11.22 -5.02 8.03
CA GLN A 119 12.59 -4.87 8.50
C GLN A 119 13.57 -4.59 7.37
N ARG A 120 13.36 -5.21 6.21
CA ARG A 120 14.35 -5.20 5.14
C ARG A 120 14.14 -4.11 4.11
N TYR A 121 12.89 -3.76 3.82
CA TYR A 121 12.57 -2.90 2.67
C TYR A 121 12.03 -1.53 3.06
N THR A 122 12.12 -1.16 4.30
CA THR A 122 11.63 0.14 4.75
C THR A 122 12.74 0.96 5.39
N HIS A 123 12.54 2.28 5.35
CA HIS A 123 13.40 3.24 6.06
C HIS A 123 12.88 3.45 7.47
N ARG A 124 13.78 3.58 8.39
CA ARG A 124 13.43 3.82 9.79
C ARG A 124 13.81 5.21 10.23
#